data_322e9896d2ecc33cbc1eee478065517b
#
_entry.id   322e9896d2ecc33cbc1eee478065517b
#
_cell.length_a   1.000
_cell.length_b   1.000
_cell.length_c   1.000
_cell.angle_alpha   90.00
_cell.angle_beta   90.00
_cell.angle_gamma   90.00
#
_symmetry.space_group_name_H-M   'P 1'
#
loop_
_entity.id
_entity.type
_entity.pdbx_description
1 polymer ?
#
loop_
_entity_poly.entity_id
_entity_poly.type
_entity_poly.pdbx_seq_one_letter_code
_entity_poly.pdbx_strand_id
1 'polypeptide(L)'
;MTVVRARGLALQVHDEMRRRIAAGEFPPGTAVVIAEIAKQLGVSATPVREAFSRLAAEGHLRFVDNFGYSVPSLPVAKDYVDWAIARVVVEANALLYVMDPPDKAALDEAEAINAQIRSTFFGTDHEGIRRYSDLNWRFHTQLIRLAGNTLLDDVHQRLYAAPQF
;
A
#
# COMPACT_ATOMS: atom_id res chain seq x y z
N MET A 1 -32.86 12.48 5.40
CA MET A 1 -31.77 13.49 5.30
C MET A 1 -30.50 13.19 6.14
N THR A 2 -30.46 12.10 6.92
CA THR A 2 -29.38 11.82 7.89
C THR A 2 -28.17 11.10 7.27
N VAL A 3 -28.36 10.28 6.24
CA VAL A 3 -27.32 9.41 5.66
C VAL A 3 -26.22 10.18 4.90
N VAL A 4 -26.57 11.26 4.21
CA VAL A 4 -25.61 12.05 3.43
C VAL A 4 -24.66 12.85 4.34
N ARG A 5 -25.15 13.36 5.48
CA ARG A 5 -24.32 14.05 6.47
C ARG A 5 -23.32 13.12 7.17
N ALA A 6 -23.72 11.89 7.47
CA ALA A 6 -22.85 10.92 8.11
C ALA A 6 -21.67 10.49 7.20
N ARG A 7 -21.92 10.29 5.90
CA ARG A 7 -20.86 9.97 4.92
C ARG A 7 -19.84 11.11 4.76
N GLY A 8 -20.32 12.37 4.74
CA GLY A 8 -19.42 13.53 4.70
C GLY A 8 -18.54 13.64 5.95
N LEU A 9 -19.10 13.33 7.12
CA LEU A 9 -18.38 13.42 8.38
C LEU A 9 -17.32 12.31 8.52
N ALA A 10 -17.60 11.08 8.07
CA ALA A 10 -16.63 10.01 8.05
C ALA A 10 -15.43 10.34 7.13
N LEU A 11 -15.67 10.99 5.99
CA LEU A 11 -14.60 11.44 5.10
C LEU A 11 -13.74 12.54 5.74
N GLN A 12 -14.36 13.51 6.43
CA GLN A 12 -13.62 14.55 7.14
C GLN A 12 -12.75 13.97 8.26
N VAL A 13 -13.28 13.01 9.03
CA VAL A 13 -12.52 12.28 10.04
C VAL A 13 -11.37 11.50 9.42
N HIS A 14 -11.60 10.83 8.29
CA HIS A 14 -10.59 10.10 7.55
C HIS A 14 -9.43 11.03 7.12
N ASP A 15 -9.73 12.15 6.47
CA ASP A 15 -8.72 13.09 5.99
C ASP A 15 -7.93 13.73 7.14
N GLU A 16 -8.60 14.07 8.21
CA GLU A 16 -7.96 14.62 9.41
C GLU A 16 -7.04 13.59 10.07
N MET A 17 -7.50 12.34 10.23
CA MET A 17 -6.68 11.29 10.84
C MET A 17 -5.49 10.92 9.95
N ARG A 18 -5.67 10.85 8.63
CA ARG A 18 -4.57 10.64 7.69
C ARG A 18 -3.51 11.73 7.82
N ARG A 19 -3.92 13.00 7.90
CA ARG A 19 -3.03 14.14 8.12
C ARG A 19 -2.25 14.02 9.43
N ARG A 20 -2.93 13.69 10.54
CA ARG A 20 -2.33 13.55 11.88
C ARG A 20 -1.33 12.39 11.95
N ILE A 21 -1.67 11.25 11.33
CA ILE A 21 -0.76 10.10 11.23
C ILE A 21 0.48 10.47 10.40
N ALA A 22 0.30 11.10 9.25
CA ALA A 22 1.41 11.56 8.40
C ALA A 22 2.29 12.62 9.08
N ALA A 23 1.70 13.44 9.96
CA ALA A 23 2.44 14.41 10.78
C ALA A 23 3.19 13.78 11.97
N GLY A 24 3.05 12.45 12.18
CA GLY A 24 3.73 11.75 13.28
C GLY A 24 3.11 11.98 14.66
N GLU A 25 1.86 12.48 14.74
CA GLU A 25 1.18 12.67 16.03
C GLU A 25 0.94 11.33 16.75
N PHE A 26 0.91 10.24 16.01
CA PHE A 26 0.79 8.88 16.53
C PHE A 26 2.04 8.09 16.15
N PRO A 27 2.94 7.82 17.11
CA PRO A 27 4.12 7.01 16.83
C PRO A 27 3.79 5.61 16.27
N PRO A 28 4.65 5.04 15.42
CA PRO A 28 4.49 3.67 14.94
C PRO A 28 4.25 2.68 16.09
N GLY A 29 3.31 1.76 15.90
CA GLY A 29 2.88 0.78 16.91
C GLY A 29 1.88 1.32 17.95
N THR A 30 1.59 2.63 17.97
CA THR A 30 0.66 3.22 18.93
C THR A 30 -0.78 2.79 18.65
N ALA A 31 -1.49 2.37 19.69
CA ALA A 31 -2.93 2.14 19.63
C ALA A 31 -3.70 3.45 19.43
N VAL A 32 -4.71 3.43 18.54
CA VAL A 32 -5.57 4.57 18.27
C VAL A 32 -7.01 4.20 18.65
N VAL A 33 -7.49 4.83 19.72
CA VAL A 33 -8.76 4.46 20.35
C VAL A 33 -9.90 5.29 19.76
N ILE A 34 -10.90 4.61 19.19
CA ILE A 34 -12.07 5.24 18.54
C ILE A 34 -12.76 6.25 19.47
N ALA A 35 -12.97 5.89 20.76
CA ALA A 35 -13.68 6.75 21.70
C ALA A 35 -12.90 8.04 22.01
N GLU A 36 -11.59 7.97 22.07
CA GLU A 36 -10.73 9.13 22.30
C GLU A 36 -10.75 10.09 21.12
N ILE A 37 -10.63 9.55 19.89
CA ILE A 37 -10.69 10.36 18.68
C ILE A 37 -12.08 10.97 18.49
N ALA A 38 -13.14 10.22 18.74
CA ALA A 38 -14.50 10.74 18.72
C ALA A 38 -14.68 11.94 19.67
N LYS A 39 -14.15 11.83 20.90
CA LYS A 39 -14.15 12.91 21.89
C LYS A 39 -13.33 14.11 21.42
N GLN A 40 -12.12 13.88 20.89
CA GLN A 40 -11.24 14.95 20.41
C GLN A 40 -11.84 15.74 19.24
N LEU A 41 -12.51 15.03 18.31
CA LEU A 41 -13.12 15.64 17.12
C LEU A 41 -14.55 16.13 17.33
N GLY A 42 -15.14 15.89 18.51
CA GLY A 42 -16.51 16.30 18.81
C GLY A 42 -17.57 15.56 17.99
N VAL A 43 -17.31 14.31 17.61
CA VAL A 43 -18.19 13.49 16.79
C VAL A 43 -18.58 12.20 17.52
N SER A 44 -19.60 11.48 17.00
CA SER A 44 -19.92 10.14 17.51
C SER A 44 -18.91 9.09 17.07
N ALA A 45 -18.88 7.92 17.72
CA ALA A 45 -17.99 6.82 17.38
C ALA A 45 -18.22 6.23 15.97
N THR A 46 -19.42 6.37 15.41
CA THR A 46 -19.79 5.78 14.12
C THR A 46 -18.94 6.32 12.96
N PRO A 47 -18.88 7.66 12.69
CA PRO A 47 -18.03 8.18 11.61
C PRO A 47 -16.54 7.90 11.83
N VAL A 48 -16.07 7.80 13.09
CA VAL A 48 -14.68 7.43 13.38
C VAL A 48 -14.41 5.98 13.02
N ARG A 49 -15.33 5.07 13.32
CA ARG A 49 -15.20 3.65 12.96
C ARG A 49 -15.17 3.46 11.44
N GLU A 50 -16.04 4.16 10.71
CA GLU A 50 -16.04 4.12 9.24
C GLU A 50 -14.72 4.67 8.66
N ALA A 51 -14.23 5.78 9.19
CA ALA A 51 -12.96 6.36 8.79
C ALA A 51 -11.78 5.42 9.07
N PHE A 52 -11.75 4.80 10.25
CA PHE A 52 -10.69 3.87 10.65
C PHE A 52 -10.68 2.59 9.81
N SER A 53 -11.87 2.08 9.45
CA SER A 53 -11.97 0.94 8.54
C SER A 53 -11.36 1.26 7.16
N ARG A 54 -11.57 2.48 6.64
CA ARG A 54 -10.95 2.93 5.38
C ARG A 54 -9.44 3.10 5.52
N LEU A 55 -8.99 3.78 6.59
CA LEU A 55 -7.56 3.96 6.86
C LEU A 55 -6.83 2.62 7.03
N ALA A 56 -7.50 1.61 7.58
CA ALA A 56 -6.96 0.26 7.66
C ALA A 56 -6.89 -0.43 6.29
N ALA A 57 -7.91 -0.26 5.44
CA ALA A 57 -7.89 -0.76 4.07
C ALA A 57 -6.80 -0.08 3.21
N GLU A 58 -6.48 1.18 3.51
CA GLU A 58 -5.43 1.97 2.87
C GLU A 58 -4.02 1.72 3.48
N GLY A 59 -3.93 0.93 4.57
CA GLY A 59 -2.67 0.63 5.24
C GLY A 59 -2.16 1.69 6.22
N HIS A 60 -2.89 2.80 6.41
CA HIS A 60 -2.54 3.85 7.39
C HIS A 60 -2.79 3.45 8.84
N LEU A 61 -3.71 2.52 9.06
CA LEU A 61 -3.96 1.87 10.34
C LEU A 61 -3.94 0.36 10.16
N ARG A 62 -3.69 -0.36 11.24
CA ARG A 62 -3.82 -1.81 11.32
C ARG A 62 -4.91 -2.15 12.33
N PHE A 63 -5.87 -2.98 11.92
CA PHE A 63 -6.82 -3.56 12.85
C PHE A 63 -6.28 -4.88 13.40
N VAL A 64 -6.32 -5.04 14.72
CA VAL A 64 -5.92 -6.27 15.41
C VAL A 64 -7.08 -6.71 16.29
N ASP A 65 -7.54 -7.93 16.10
CA ASP A 65 -8.63 -8.50 16.88
C ASP A 65 -8.33 -8.37 18.38
N ASN A 66 -9.34 -7.98 19.15
CA ASN A 66 -9.29 -7.71 20.60
C ASN A 66 -8.43 -6.51 21.04
N PHE A 67 -7.62 -5.92 20.17
CA PHE A 67 -6.78 -4.74 20.47
C PHE A 67 -7.24 -3.46 19.77
N GLY A 68 -8.06 -3.57 18.71
CA GLY A 68 -8.57 -2.44 17.95
C GLY A 68 -7.59 -1.94 16.90
N TYR A 69 -7.50 -0.62 16.72
CA TYR A 69 -6.67 0.00 15.69
C TYR A 69 -5.34 0.49 16.25
N SER A 70 -4.29 0.37 15.46
CA SER A 70 -2.97 0.93 15.76
C SER A 70 -2.32 1.50 14.50
N VAL A 71 -1.41 2.45 14.66
CA VAL A 71 -0.51 2.86 13.57
C VAL A 71 0.43 1.69 13.29
N PRO A 72 0.64 1.30 12.02
CA PRO A 72 1.58 0.25 11.69
C PRO A 72 2.95 0.49 12.32
N SER A 73 3.57 -0.55 12.85
CA SER A 73 4.96 -0.46 13.28
C SER A 73 5.86 -0.24 12.09
N LEU A 74 6.97 0.45 12.28
CA LEU A 74 8.01 0.49 11.25
C LEU A 74 8.50 -0.94 11.01
N PRO A 75 8.66 -1.34 9.73
CA PRO A 75 9.17 -2.66 9.41
C PRO A 75 10.59 -2.82 9.97
N VAL A 76 10.87 -4.00 10.49
CA VAL A 76 12.22 -4.38 10.88
C VAL A 76 12.94 -5.05 9.70
N ALA A 77 14.26 -5.19 9.78
CA ALA A 77 15.07 -5.77 8.70
C ALA A 77 14.55 -7.13 8.22
N LYS A 78 13.97 -7.92 9.13
CA LYS A 78 13.37 -9.22 8.78
C LYS A 78 12.16 -9.06 7.85
N ASP A 79 11.32 -8.05 8.05
CA ASP A 79 10.13 -7.83 7.23
C ASP A 79 10.52 -7.52 5.78
N TYR A 80 11.59 -6.76 5.57
CA TYR A 80 12.14 -6.48 4.24
C TYR A 80 12.67 -7.75 3.56
N VAL A 81 13.36 -8.60 4.32
CA VAL A 81 13.87 -9.89 3.80
C VAL A 81 12.71 -10.81 3.43
N ASP A 82 11.72 -10.96 4.31
CA ASP A 82 10.56 -11.80 4.05
C ASP A 82 9.78 -11.31 2.83
N TRP A 83 9.60 -10.00 2.70
CA TRP A 83 8.96 -9.38 1.54
C TRP A 83 9.75 -9.60 0.24
N ALA A 84 11.07 -9.41 0.27
CA ALA A 84 11.93 -9.65 -0.88
C ALA A 84 11.89 -11.12 -1.33
N ILE A 85 11.91 -12.05 -0.38
CA ILE A 85 11.79 -13.50 -0.67
C ILE A 85 10.42 -13.80 -1.30
N ALA A 86 9.32 -13.28 -0.74
CA ALA A 86 8.00 -13.48 -1.29
C ALA A 86 7.88 -12.96 -2.73
N ARG A 87 8.46 -11.80 -3.02
CA ARG A 87 8.53 -11.25 -4.37
C ARG A 87 9.30 -12.17 -5.31
N VAL A 88 10.51 -12.58 -4.92
CA VAL A 88 11.32 -13.48 -5.77
C VAL A 88 10.56 -14.77 -6.06
N VAL A 89 9.89 -15.36 -5.07
CA VAL A 89 9.12 -16.59 -5.27
C VAL A 89 7.97 -16.37 -6.27
N VAL A 90 7.24 -15.29 -6.18
CA VAL A 90 6.08 -15.01 -7.05
C VAL A 90 6.56 -14.55 -8.43
N GLU A 91 7.41 -13.54 -8.48
CA GLU A 91 7.78 -12.85 -9.72
C GLU A 91 8.69 -13.70 -10.62
N ALA A 92 9.73 -14.33 -10.04
CA ALA A 92 10.63 -15.16 -10.84
C ALA A 92 9.96 -16.44 -11.35
N ASN A 93 9.07 -17.05 -10.52
CA ASN A 93 8.37 -18.25 -10.97
C ASN A 93 7.25 -17.92 -11.98
N ALA A 94 6.65 -16.73 -11.94
CA ALA A 94 5.67 -16.31 -12.93
C ALA A 94 6.25 -16.37 -14.37
N LEU A 95 7.54 -16.03 -14.52
CA LEU A 95 8.22 -16.07 -15.82
C LEU A 95 8.39 -17.47 -16.41
N LEU A 96 8.23 -18.53 -15.61
CA LEU A 96 8.21 -19.93 -16.10
C LEU A 96 6.91 -20.27 -16.83
N TYR A 97 5.88 -19.42 -16.71
CA TYR A 97 4.54 -19.64 -17.25
C TYR A 97 4.13 -18.54 -18.24
N VAL A 98 5.10 -17.87 -18.85
CA VAL A 98 4.84 -16.87 -19.89
C VAL A 98 4.04 -17.52 -21.02
N MET A 99 2.97 -16.84 -21.44
CA MET A 99 2.12 -17.30 -22.53
C MET A 99 2.87 -17.32 -23.86
N ASP A 100 2.48 -18.22 -24.76
CA ASP A 100 3.00 -18.27 -26.12
C ASP A 100 1.85 -18.07 -27.12
N PRO A 101 1.81 -16.97 -27.87
CA PRO A 101 2.75 -15.84 -27.86
C PRO A 101 2.59 -14.97 -26.60
N PRO A 102 3.67 -14.30 -26.15
CA PRO A 102 3.62 -13.40 -24.98
C PRO A 102 2.75 -12.16 -25.29
N ASP A 103 2.19 -11.56 -24.25
CA ASP A 103 1.53 -10.26 -24.37
C ASP A 103 2.54 -9.18 -24.80
N LYS A 104 2.47 -8.83 -26.10
CA LYS A 104 3.39 -7.87 -26.70
C LYS A 104 3.31 -6.49 -26.02
N ALA A 105 2.13 -6.05 -25.62
CA ALA A 105 1.98 -4.74 -24.99
C ALA A 105 2.66 -4.72 -23.61
N ALA A 106 2.51 -5.78 -22.82
CA ALA A 106 3.19 -5.91 -21.53
C ALA A 106 4.72 -5.97 -21.69
N LEU A 107 5.20 -6.68 -22.72
CA LEU A 107 6.63 -6.78 -23.03
C LEU A 107 7.21 -5.42 -23.45
N ASP A 108 6.59 -4.74 -24.40
CA ASP A 108 7.03 -3.43 -24.89
C ASP A 108 7.05 -2.39 -23.75
N GLU A 109 6.05 -2.42 -22.86
CA GLU A 109 6.03 -1.53 -21.68
C GLU A 109 7.13 -1.90 -20.66
N ALA A 110 7.36 -3.18 -20.41
CA ALA A 110 8.45 -3.62 -19.53
C ALA A 110 9.82 -3.14 -20.05
N GLU A 111 10.07 -3.28 -21.36
CA GLU A 111 11.30 -2.81 -21.99
C GLU A 111 11.45 -1.28 -21.87
N ALA A 112 10.38 -0.52 -22.09
CA ALA A 112 10.39 0.94 -21.99
C ALA A 112 10.68 1.39 -20.54
N ILE A 113 10.05 0.76 -19.55
CA ILE A 113 10.29 1.06 -18.13
C ILE A 113 11.73 0.71 -17.74
N ASN A 114 12.23 -0.45 -18.17
CA ASN A 114 13.61 -0.87 -17.90
C ASN A 114 14.62 0.11 -18.50
N ALA A 115 14.39 0.58 -19.73
CA ALA A 115 15.21 1.61 -20.35
C ALA A 115 15.19 2.92 -19.55
N GLN A 116 14.03 3.33 -19.05
CA GLN A 116 13.88 4.50 -18.18
C GLN A 116 14.64 4.34 -16.87
N ILE A 117 14.54 3.19 -16.19
CA ILE A 117 15.29 2.91 -14.97
C ILE A 117 16.79 3.02 -15.21
N ARG A 118 17.30 2.45 -16.30
CA ARG A 118 18.74 2.45 -16.63
C ARG A 118 19.27 3.82 -17.00
N SER A 119 18.46 4.70 -17.56
CA SER A 119 18.87 6.04 -18.01
C SER A 119 18.64 7.13 -16.95
N THR A 120 17.95 6.85 -15.86
CA THR A 120 17.59 7.85 -14.85
C THR A 120 18.55 7.79 -13.67
N PHE A 121 19.08 8.95 -13.28
CA PHE A 121 19.73 9.10 -11.99
C PHE A 121 18.68 9.45 -10.93
N PHE A 122 18.48 8.56 -9.97
CA PHE A 122 17.43 8.71 -8.96
C PHE A 122 17.89 9.50 -7.72
N GLY A 123 19.19 9.56 -7.45
CA GLY A 123 19.69 10.11 -6.19
C GLY A 123 19.44 9.17 -5.00
N THR A 124 19.74 9.65 -3.80
CA THR A 124 19.57 8.91 -2.54
C THR A 124 18.58 9.59 -1.59
N ASP A 125 17.92 10.64 -2.04
CA ASP A 125 16.88 11.33 -1.29
C ASP A 125 15.55 10.56 -1.33
N HIS A 126 14.63 10.95 -0.48
CA HIS A 126 13.34 10.29 -0.37
C HIS A 126 12.54 10.29 -1.67
N GLU A 127 12.61 11.38 -2.43
CA GLU A 127 11.90 11.49 -3.71
C GLU A 127 12.51 10.57 -4.78
N GLY A 128 13.82 10.50 -4.87
CA GLY A 128 14.52 9.61 -5.78
C GLY A 128 14.25 8.14 -5.48
N ILE A 129 14.30 7.75 -4.21
CA ILE A 129 13.97 6.40 -3.76
C ILE A 129 12.52 6.05 -4.14
N ARG A 130 11.57 6.94 -3.90
CA ARG A 130 10.17 6.74 -4.26
C ARG A 130 9.99 6.56 -5.77
N ARG A 131 10.59 7.44 -6.58
CA ARG A 131 10.52 7.35 -8.06
C ARG A 131 11.11 6.04 -8.58
N TYR A 132 12.23 5.60 -8.03
CA TYR A 132 12.80 4.29 -8.37
C TYR A 132 11.85 3.16 -8.00
N SER A 133 11.28 3.18 -6.79
CA SER A 133 10.35 2.16 -6.31
C SER A 133 9.10 2.06 -7.19
N ASP A 134 8.53 3.19 -7.61
CA ASP A 134 7.36 3.23 -8.49
C ASP A 134 7.66 2.60 -9.87
N LEU A 135 8.81 2.94 -10.47
CA LEU A 135 9.22 2.37 -11.76
C LEU A 135 9.55 0.89 -11.63
N ASN A 136 10.28 0.52 -10.59
CA ASN A 136 10.62 -0.87 -10.32
C ASN A 136 9.36 -1.73 -10.13
N TRP A 137 8.37 -1.21 -9.39
CA TRP A 137 7.08 -1.86 -9.23
C TRP A 137 6.34 -2.03 -10.56
N ARG A 138 6.23 -0.98 -11.36
CA ARG A 138 5.59 -1.03 -12.67
C ARG A 138 6.27 -2.04 -13.59
N PHE A 139 7.60 -2.10 -13.59
CA PHE A 139 8.36 -3.10 -14.35
C PHE A 139 7.96 -4.52 -13.96
N HIS A 140 7.97 -4.85 -12.67
CA HIS A 140 7.60 -6.18 -12.18
C HIS A 140 6.14 -6.53 -12.46
N THR A 141 5.22 -5.54 -12.41
CA THR A 141 3.82 -5.73 -12.79
C THR A 141 3.70 -6.19 -14.25
N GLN A 142 4.47 -5.62 -15.18
CA GLN A 142 4.43 -6.07 -16.57
C GLN A 142 4.99 -7.49 -16.72
N LEU A 143 6.05 -7.84 -15.99
CA LEU A 143 6.58 -9.22 -16.00
C LEU A 143 5.54 -10.25 -15.53
N ILE A 144 4.78 -9.95 -14.49
CA ILE A 144 3.70 -10.81 -14.00
C ILE A 144 2.59 -10.97 -15.05
N ARG A 145 2.24 -9.92 -15.78
CA ARG A 145 1.23 -9.94 -16.84
C ARG A 145 1.61 -10.86 -17.98
N LEU A 146 2.89 -11.05 -18.26
CA LEU A 146 3.37 -11.99 -19.29
C LEU A 146 2.93 -13.43 -19.01
N ALA A 147 2.74 -13.80 -17.74
CA ALA A 147 2.22 -15.13 -17.37
C ALA A 147 0.71 -15.32 -17.68
N GLY A 148 -0.03 -14.22 -17.94
CA GLY A 148 -1.47 -14.26 -18.24
C GLY A 148 -2.34 -14.82 -17.12
N ASN A 149 -1.82 -14.88 -15.91
CA ASN A 149 -2.49 -15.48 -14.77
C ASN A 149 -2.98 -14.39 -13.79
N THR A 150 -4.30 -14.16 -13.79
CA THR A 150 -4.93 -13.13 -12.96
C THR A 150 -4.74 -13.33 -11.45
N LEU A 151 -4.62 -14.61 -11.00
CA LEU A 151 -4.36 -14.88 -9.57
C LEU A 151 -2.93 -14.51 -9.17
N LEU A 152 -1.95 -14.67 -10.07
CA LEU A 152 -0.59 -14.19 -9.83
C LEU A 152 -0.54 -12.66 -9.79
N ASP A 153 -1.31 -11.99 -10.65
CA ASP A 153 -1.43 -10.52 -10.61
C ASP A 153 -2.04 -10.06 -9.27
N ASP A 154 -3.12 -10.68 -8.82
CA ASP A 154 -3.73 -10.38 -7.52
C ASP A 154 -2.78 -10.58 -6.35
N VAL A 155 -1.99 -11.66 -6.34
CA VAL A 155 -0.97 -11.91 -5.31
C VAL A 155 0.11 -10.86 -5.35
N HIS A 156 0.60 -10.51 -6.54
CA HIS A 156 1.61 -9.47 -6.73
C HIS A 156 1.12 -8.10 -6.25
N GLN A 157 -0.13 -7.70 -6.57
CA GLN A 157 -0.72 -6.46 -6.09
C GLN A 157 -0.79 -6.40 -4.55
N ARG A 158 -1.09 -7.52 -3.90
CA ARG A 158 -1.08 -7.60 -2.43
C ARG A 158 0.32 -7.47 -1.82
N LEU A 159 1.35 -7.99 -2.48
CA LEU A 159 2.74 -7.80 -2.07
C LEU A 159 3.17 -6.33 -2.15
N TYR A 160 2.62 -5.56 -3.08
CA TYR A 160 2.87 -4.12 -3.16
C TYR A 160 2.13 -3.31 -2.10
N ALA A 161 0.91 -3.72 -1.77
CA ALA A 161 0.13 -3.09 -0.70
C ALA A 161 0.68 -3.39 0.71
N ALA A 162 1.62 -4.34 0.84
CA ALA A 162 2.43 -4.47 2.04
C ALA A 162 3.29 -3.20 2.22
N PRO A 163 3.68 -2.82 3.45
CA PRO A 163 4.01 -1.46 3.81
C PRO A 163 4.93 -0.78 2.82
N GLN A 164 4.41 0.27 2.18
CA GLN A 164 5.22 1.21 1.40
C GLN A 164 6.06 1.99 2.41
N PHE A 165 7.35 1.79 2.31
CA PHE A 165 8.36 2.41 3.16
C PHE A 165 8.63 3.84 2.72
#